data_40f181527198eeb879effd0523034faa
#
_entry.id   40f181527198eeb879effd0523034faa
#
_cell.length_a   1.000
_cell.length_b   1.000
_cell.length_c   1.000
_cell.angle_alpha   90.00
_cell.angle_beta   90.00
_cell.angle_gamma   90.00
#
_symmetry.space_group_name_H-M   'P 1'
#
loop_
_entity.id
_entity.type
_entity.pdbx_description
1 polymer ?
#
loop_
_entity_poly.entity_id
_entity_poly.type
_entity_poly.pdbx_seq_one_letter_code
_entity_poly.pdbx_strand_id
1 'polypeptide(L)'
;MLNGAQALVKMLENHGVTHVFGIPGAKVDSLFIALLDSPIELVLCRHEQNAVFMDQAFGRLTGKVGVCVVTSGPGVTNLVTGLVTATSEGDPVLAIGGEVPLDDRIKRTHQALDGVDVMKPVTKYAQSALTIHSLPEVFGNAVRAAESGRPGAVFLGLPKDVGLADFPGEISPLWGRSAPCGPAASSELQRAALLINAARRPLVLMGLQASQPASADAIKRFLAATGLPYAATFQGPGGWAAASQYAGKLGLFRNQPADRLLDDADCVITVGFDPIEFDPSLWNSGKSRPLVAIDGQAIDQDQAFLPQVELIGDLDASLEALAPLLQVQVEEAFRRSADAEAAELAATVAEGAQLGGMPVHPLRVVHELQQVVTPDTTVALDVGSHYIWMSRYFATGHARQVLVSNGQQTLGVALPWAMAANLLRPDQPVISVSGDGGFLFTATELETAKRLGSRFVHLIWNSASYDMVEFQEQAHYGRIAGVKLGHYDVEAFAAAFGCKGYRINDADQLGPVLREALQADCPVLIDIPIDYSDNLKLMQNVHQDFIH
;
A
#
# COMPACT_ATOMS: atom_id res chain seq x y z
N MET A 1 -34.72 -1.01 -21.82
CA MET A 1 -33.97 0.23 -21.51
C MET A 1 -33.21 -0.05 -20.22
N LEU A 2 -31.93 0.32 -20.13
CA LEU A 2 -31.18 0.17 -18.88
C LEU A 2 -31.67 1.18 -17.87
N ASN A 3 -31.64 0.85 -16.58
CA ASN A 3 -31.75 1.86 -15.53
C ASN A 3 -30.35 2.40 -15.13
N GLY A 4 -30.31 3.42 -14.24
CA GLY A 4 -29.05 4.05 -13.83
C GLY A 4 -28.06 3.08 -13.20
N ALA A 5 -28.53 2.13 -12.38
CA ALA A 5 -27.68 1.10 -11.77
C ALA A 5 -27.08 0.16 -12.83
N GLN A 6 -27.86 -0.32 -13.77
CA GLN A 6 -27.39 -1.15 -14.87
C GLN A 6 -26.42 -0.37 -15.78
N ALA A 7 -26.68 0.91 -16.01
CA ALA A 7 -25.79 1.79 -16.75
C ALA A 7 -24.45 1.96 -16.05
N LEU A 8 -24.44 2.15 -14.73
CA LEU A 8 -23.21 2.26 -13.93
C LEU A 8 -22.41 0.96 -13.95
N VAL A 9 -23.06 -0.20 -13.78
CA VAL A 9 -22.40 -1.52 -13.90
C VAL A 9 -21.77 -1.68 -15.28
N LYS A 10 -22.48 -1.26 -16.35
CA LYS A 10 -21.94 -1.32 -17.72
C LYS A 10 -20.73 -0.39 -17.92
N MET A 11 -20.70 0.77 -17.28
CA MET A 11 -19.52 1.64 -17.29
C MET A 11 -18.34 1.02 -16.53
N LEU A 12 -18.57 0.34 -15.38
CA LEU A 12 -17.55 -0.43 -14.66
C LEU A 12 -16.97 -1.56 -15.53
N GLU A 13 -17.84 -2.33 -16.23
CA GLU A 13 -17.39 -3.37 -17.17
C GLU A 13 -16.52 -2.79 -18.29
N ASN A 14 -16.94 -1.70 -18.91
CA ASN A 14 -16.21 -1.04 -19.99
C ASN A 14 -14.84 -0.50 -19.51
N HIS A 15 -14.72 -0.17 -18.23
CA HIS A 15 -13.45 0.25 -17.61
C HIS A 15 -12.55 -0.93 -17.22
N GLY A 16 -13.08 -2.17 -17.29
CA GLY A 16 -12.34 -3.40 -16.99
C GLY A 16 -12.35 -3.78 -15.52
N VAL A 17 -13.31 -3.28 -14.73
CA VAL A 17 -13.52 -3.70 -13.34
C VAL A 17 -13.93 -5.17 -13.33
N THR A 18 -13.23 -5.98 -12.53
CA THR A 18 -13.48 -7.43 -12.42
C THR A 18 -14.14 -7.83 -11.10
N HIS A 19 -13.95 -7.03 -10.05
CA HIS A 19 -14.50 -7.28 -8.72
C HIS A 19 -15.11 -6.00 -8.16
N VAL A 20 -16.19 -6.15 -7.39
CA VAL A 20 -16.81 -5.11 -6.58
C VAL A 20 -16.94 -5.63 -5.16
N PHE A 21 -16.39 -4.90 -4.21
CA PHE A 21 -16.48 -5.24 -2.79
C PHE A 21 -17.60 -4.43 -2.13
N GLY A 22 -18.27 -4.97 -1.13
CA GLY A 22 -19.28 -4.15 -0.47
C GLY A 22 -20.23 -4.88 0.45
N ILE A 23 -21.20 -4.08 0.94
CA ILE A 23 -22.27 -4.55 1.81
C ILE A 23 -23.61 -4.05 1.25
N PRO A 24 -24.59 -4.92 1.03
CA PRO A 24 -25.89 -4.52 0.47
C PRO A 24 -26.69 -3.65 1.43
N GLY A 25 -27.56 -2.85 0.87
CA GLY A 25 -28.52 -2.05 1.63
C GLY A 25 -29.53 -1.33 0.73
N ALA A 26 -30.62 -0.87 1.30
CA ALA A 26 -31.81 -0.40 0.57
C ALA A 26 -31.58 0.81 -0.36
N LYS A 27 -30.44 1.48 -0.29
CA LYS A 27 -30.13 2.62 -1.18
C LYS A 27 -29.25 2.24 -2.38
N VAL A 28 -28.72 0.99 -2.40
CA VAL A 28 -27.87 0.45 -3.46
C VAL A 28 -28.35 -0.93 -3.94
N ASP A 29 -29.52 -1.38 -3.51
CA ASP A 29 -30.10 -2.66 -3.90
C ASP A 29 -30.16 -2.84 -5.42
N SER A 30 -30.48 -1.79 -6.17
CA SER A 30 -30.49 -1.82 -7.63
C SER A 30 -29.12 -2.12 -8.25
N LEU A 31 -28.00 -1.66 -7.65
CA LEU A 31 -26.65 -1.99 -8.09
C LEU A 31 -26.31 -3.47 -7.83
N PHE A 32 -26.64 -3.96 -6.62
CA PHE A 32 -26.41 -5.36 -6.28
C PHE A 32 -27.19 -6.31 -7.20
N ILE A 33 -28.42 -5.94 -7.56
CA ILE A 33 -29.24 -6.72 -8.55
C ILE A 33 -28.61 -6.62 -9.95
N ALA A 34 -28.15 -5.44 -10.38
CA ALA A 34 -27.52 -5.28 -11.69
C ALA A 34 -26.20 -6.07 -11.82
N LEU A 35 -25.45 -6.23 -10.74
CA LEU A 35 -24.23 -7.03 -10.72
C LEU A 35 -24.47 -8.53 -10.91
N LEU A 36 -25.67 -9.07 -10.62
CA LEU A 36 -26.00 -10.47 -10.87
C LEU A 36 -25.96 -10.84 -12.36
N ASP A 37 -26.24 -9.88 -13.23
CA ASP A 37 -26.26 -10.06 -14.69
C ASP A 37 -24.93 -9.61 -15.35
N SER A 38 -23.89 -9.32 -14.54
CA SER A 38 -22.57 -8.83 -14.94
C SER A 38 -21.49 -9.90 -14.75
N PRO A 39 -20.42 -9.89 -15.57
CA PRO A 39 -19.24 -10.71 -15.30
C PRO A 39 -18.42 -10.22 -14.10
N ILE A 40 -18.75 -9.08 -13.51
CA ILE A 40 -18.06 -8.53 -12.34
C ILE A 40 -18.41 -9.40 -11.11
N GLU A 41 -17.38 -9.90 -10.43
CA GLU A 41 -17.58 -10.67 -9.21
C GLU A 41 -17.92 -9.74 -8.04
N LEU A 42 -19.03 -10.05 -7.36
CA LEU A 42 -19.47 -9.33 -6.16
C LEU A 42 -18.94 -10.02 -4.91
N VAL A 43 -18.05 -9.35 -4.20
CA VAL A 43 -17.46 -9.80 -2.95
C VAL A 43 -18.18 -9.16 -1.77
N LEU A 44 -19.03 -9.95 -1.09
CA LEU A 44 -19.72 -9.50 0.11
C LEU A 44 -18.77 -9.50 1.30
N CYS A 45 -18.52 -8.32 1.88
CA CYS A 45 -17.65 -8.10 3.04
C CYS A 45 -18.43 -8.09 4.35
N ARG A 46 -17.71 -8.07 5.47
CA ARG A 46 -18.31 -8.01 6.82
C ARG A 46 -18.32 -6.60 7.40
N HIS A 47 -17.50 -5.69 6.86
CA HIS A 47 -17.43 -4.29 7.24
C HIS A 47 -17.05 -3.43 6.03
N GLU A 48 -17.63 -2.24 5.90
CA GLU A 48 -17.40 -1.34 4.76
C GLU A 48 -15.95 -0.84 4.70
N GLN A 49 -15.32 -0.59 5.84
CA GLN A 49 -13.89 -0.27 5.90
C GLN A 49 -13.03 -1.36 5.27
N ASN A 50 -13.37 -2.63 5.53
CA ASN A 50 -12.63 -3.77 5.00
C ASN A 50 -12.85 -3.92 3.48
N ALA A 51 -14.04 -3.57 2.98
CA ALA A 51 -14.29 -3.48 1.55
C ALA A 51 -13.32 -2.48 0.90
N VAL A 52 -13.14 -1.29 1.49
CA VAL A 52 -12.16 -0.31 0.97
C VAL A 52 -10.72 -0.81 1.08
N PHE A 53 -10.34 -1.51 2.15
CA PHE A 53 -9.00 -2.10 2.23
C PHE A 53 -8.76 -3.14 1.14
N MET A 54 -9.75 -3.98 0.81
CA MET A 54 -9.64 -4.90 -0.32
C MET A 54 -9.52 -4.15 -1.66
N ASP A 55 -10.33 -3.11 -1.87
CA ASP A 55 -10.23 -2.24 -3.03
C ASP A 55 -8.86 -1.57 -3.17
N GLN A 56 -8.34 -1.08 -2.06
CA GLN A 56 -7.03 -0.43 -2.00
C GLN A 56 -5.94 -1.39 -2.45
N ALA A 57 -5.94 -2.63 -1.94
CA ALA A 57 -4.98 -3.64 -2.36
C ALA A 57 -5.15 -4.01 -3.84
N PHE A 58 -6.41 -4.08 -4.32
CA PHE A 58 -6.70 -4.30 -5.72
C PHE A 58 -6.11 -3.18 -6.59
N GLY A 59 -6.38 -1.92 -6.22
CA GLY A 59 -5.84 -0.74 -6.90
C GLY A 59 -4.31 -0.73 -6.90
N ARG A 60 -3.70 -0.99 -5.75
CA ARG A 60 -2.24 -1.05 -5.58
C ARG A 60 -1.59 -2.14 -6.43
N LEU A 61 -2.17 -3.33 -6.48
CA LEU A 61 -1.61 -4.48 -7.20
C LEU A 61 -1.81 -4.42 -8.71
N THR A 62 -2.85 -3.74 -9.19
CA THR A 62 -3.19 -3.68 -10.61
C THR A 62 -2.85 -2.34 -11.27
N GLY A 63 -2.75 -1.26 -10.50
CA GLY A 63 -2.67 0.12 -11.02
C GLY A 63 -4.01 0.62 -11.58
N LYS A 64 -5.10 -0.14 -11.43
CA LYS A 64 -6.46 0.18 -11.86
C LYS A 64 -7.35 0.45 -10.66
N VAL A 65 -8.39 1.23 -10.86
CA VAL A 65 -9.31 1.56 -9.77
C VAL A 65 -9.97 0.30 -9.19
N GLY A 66 -9.81 0.07 -7.88
CA GLY A 66 -10.65 -0.87 -7.13
C GLY A 66 -12.03 -0.24 -6.87
N VAL A 67 -13.07 -1.04 -6.67
CA VAL A 67 -14.44 -0.53 -6.55
C VAL A 67 -15.17 -1.13 -5.36
N CYS A 68 -15.68 -0.28 -4.46
CA CYS A 68 -16.62 -0.70 -3.43
C CYS A 68 -17.98 -0.04 -3.54
N VAL A 69 -19.01 -0.76 -3.10
CA VAL A 69 -20.41 -0.30 -3.09
C VAL A 69 -20.99 -0.48 -1.69
N VAL A 70 -21.50 0.61 -1.12
CA VAL A 70 -22.08 0.62 0.22
C VAL A 70 -23.38 1.43 0.27
N THR A 71 -24.22 1.13 1.25
CA THR A 71 -25.47 1.88 1.45
C THR A 71 -25.21 3.26 2.07
N SER A 72 -26.25 4.10 2.16
CA SER A 72 -26.19 5.43 2.78
C SER A 72 -26.01 5.37 4.32
N GLY A 73 -25.75 6.52 4.90
CA GLY A 73 -25.60 6.68 6.35
C GLY A 73 -24.38 5.95 6.88
N PRO A 74 -24.54 4.93 7.77
CA PRO A 74 -23.42 4.22 8.37
C PRO A 74 -22.53 3.53 7.35
N GLY A 75 -23.08 3.02 6.23
CA GLY A 75 -22.28 2.44 5.16
C GLY A 75 -21.27 3.44 4.59
N VAL A 76 -21.72 4.67 4.30
CA VAL A 76 -20.83 5.74 3.82
C VAL A 76 -19.84 6.15 4.91
N THR A 77 -20.27 6.40 6.14
CA THR A 77 -19.34 6.87 7.20
C THR A 77 -18.26 5.85 7.55
N ASN A 78 -18.53 4.56 7.43
CA ASN A 78 -17.54 3.49 7.64
C ASN A 78 -16.43 3.43 6.56
N LEU A 79 -16.59 4.14 5.42
CA LEU A 79 -15.55 4.20 4.38
C LEU A 79 -14.39 5.13 4.73
N VAL A 80 -14.60 6.13 5.61
CA VAL A 80 -13.67 7.25 5.84
C VAL A 80 -12.24 6.78 6.09
N THR A 81 -12.05 5.88 7.04
CA THR A 81 -10.71 5.36 7.37
C THR A 81 -10.03 4.68 6.16
N GLY A 82 -10.77 3.84 5.43
CA GLY A 82 -10.22 3.18 4.24
C GLY A 82 -9.85 4.17 3.13
N LEU A 83 -10.71 5.15 2.86
CA LEU A 83 -10.48 6.13 1.79
C LEU A 83 -9.33 7.09 2.09
N VAL A 84 -9.20 7.56 3.34
CA VAL A 84 -8.05 8.39 3.70
C VAL A 84 -6.74 7.60 3.64
N THR A 85 -6.77 6.30 4.01
CA THR A 85 -5.63 5.41 3.87
C THR A 85 -5.23 5.26 2.39
N ALA A 86 -6.19 4.95 1.52
CA ALA A 86 -5.93 4.81 0.08
C ALA A 86 -5.41 6.11 -0.56
N THR A 87 -5.95 7.28 -0.17
CA THR A 87 -5.50 8.58 -0.66
C THR A 87 -4.07 8.89 -0.22
N SER A 88 -3.75 8.63 1.06
CA SER A 88 -2.41 8.85 1.61
C SER A 88 -1.34 7.96 0.98
N GLU A 89 -1.71 6.74 0.57
CA GLU A 89 -0.79 5.79 -0.07
C GLU A 89 -0.73 5.95 -1.60
N GLY A 90 -1.60 6.76 -2.19
CA GLY A 90 -1.67 6.89 -3.66
C GLY A 90 -2.23 5.63 -4.33
N ASP A 91 -3.25 5.01 -3.76
CA ASP A 91 -3.91 3.83 -4.33
C ASP A 91 -5.24 4.20 -4.96
N PRO A 92 -5.53 3.83 -6.22
CA PRO A 92 -6.76 4.19 -6.89
C PRO A 92 -7.95 3.38 -6.37
N VAL A 93 -8.93 4.07 -5.77
CA VAL A 93 -10.17 3.49 -5.22
C VAL A 93 -11.37 4.32 -5.62
N LEU A 94 -12.43 3.67 -6.11
CA LEU A 94 -13.75 4.27 -6.34
C LEU A 94 -14.75 3.72 -5.32
N ALA A 95 -15.14 4.54 -4.36
CA ALA A 95 -16.23 4.21 -3.46
C ALA A 95 -17.56 4.74 -4.01
N ILE A 96 -18.54 3.86 -4.18
CA ILE A 96 -19.91 4.20 -4.59
C ILE A 96 -20.79 4.12 -3.35
N GLY A 97 -21.25 5.26 -2.87
CA GLY A 97 -22.15 5.37 -1.72
C GLY A 97 -23.59 5.61 -2.17
N GLY A 98 -24.52 4.77 -1.69
CA GLY A 98 -25.94 5.05 -1.87
C GLY A 98 -26.37 6.32 -1.14
N GLU A 99 -27.34 7.03 -1.70
CA GLU A 99 -27.96 8.20 -1.09
C GLU A 99 -29.49 8.04 -1.05
N VAL A 100 -30.14 8.77 -0.17
CA VAL A 100 -31.60 8.88 -0.18
C VAL A 100 -32.07 9.53 -1.51
N PRO A 101 -33.34 9.32 -1.94
CA PRO A 101 -33.87 10.01 -3.11
C PRO A 101 -33.65 11.52 -3.03
N LEU A 102 -33.46 12.17 -4.18
CA LEU A 102 -33.11 13.60 -4.26
C LEU A 102 -34.08 14.48 -3.49
N ASP A 103 -35.38 14.20 -3.55
CA ASP A 103 -36.44 14.96 -2.84
C ASP A 103 -36.37 14.77 -1.32
N ASP A 104 -35.66 13.76 -0.83
CA ASP A 104 -35.48 13.45 0.57
C ASP A 104 -34.20 14.02 1.18
N ARG A 105 -33.26 14.51 0.37
CA ARG A 105 -31.96 15.02 0.85
C ARG A 105 -32.04 16.17 1.82
N ILE A 106 -33.07 17.03 1.68
CA ILE A 106 -33.31 18.17 2.58
C ILE A 106 -34.13 17.79 3.81
N LYS A 107 -34.65 16.58 3.86
CA LYS A 107 -35.48 16.09 4.94
C LYS A 107 -34.66 15.34 5.98
N ARG A 108 -35.12 15.40 7.23
CA ARG A 108 -34.56 14.53 8.28
C ARG A 108 -35.16 13.12 8.18
N THR A 109 -34.76 12.38 7.14
CA THR A 109 -35.25 11.03 6.90
C THR A 109 -34.20 9.97 7.31
N HIS A 110 -34.63 8.72 7.32
CA HIS A 110 -33.76 7.57 7.66
C HIS A 110 -32.53 7.48 6.76
N GLN A 111 -31.35 7.47 7.35
CA GLN A 111 -30.04 7.41 6.68
C GLN A 111 -29.75 8.59 5.71
N ALA A 112 -30.43 9.73 5.84
CA ALA A 112 -30.07 10.93 5.13
C ALA A 112 -28.71 11.46 5.65
N LEU A 113 -27.77 11.62 4.75
CA LEU A 113 -26.40 12.11 5.02
C LEU A 113 -25.90 12.82 3.77
N ASP A 114 -25.24 13.95 3.93
CA ASP A 114 -24.43 14.51 2.86
C ASP A 114 -23.11 13.74 2.78
N GLY A 115 -23.10 12.66 1.99
CA GLY A 115 -21.94 11.79 1.83
C GLY A 115 -20.78 12.50 1.14
N VAL A 116 -21.08 13.42 0.22
CA VAL A 116 -20.05 14.19 -0.51
C VAL A 116 -19.28 15.09 0.46
N ASP A 117 -19.95 15.81 1.34
CA ASP A 117 -19.26 16.68 2.29
C ASP A 117 -18.45 15.90 3.33
N VAL A 118 -18.88 14.68 3.69
CA VAL A 118 -18.09 13.79 4.55
C VAL A 118 -16.83 13.29 3.82
N MET A 119 -16.93 13.02 2.51
CA MET A 119 -15.84 12.39 1.73
C MET A 119 -14.85 13.38 1.13
N LYS A 120 -15.22 14.65 0.92
CA LYS A 120 -14.33 15.68 0.35
C LYS A 120 -12.94 15.76 0.99
N PRO A 121 -12.80 15.78 2.34
CA PRO A 121 -11.49 15.94 2.97
C PRO A 121 -10.59 14.68 2.89
N VAL A 122 -11.14 13.53 2.52
CA VAL A 122 -10.44 12.25 2.52
C VAL A 122 -10.27 11.63 1.13
N THR A 123 -10.75 12.32 0.09
CA THR A 123 -10.70 11.83 -1.30
C THR A 123 -10.20 12.90 -2.26
N LYS A 124 -9.67 12.49 -3.41
CA LYS A 124 -9.28 13.40 -4.50
C LYS A 124 -10.48 14.02 -5.23
N TYR A 125 -11.60 13.31 -5.25
CA TYR A 125 -12.83 13.75 -5.90
C TYR A 125 -14.01 13.14 -5.16
N ALA A 126 -15.02 13.95 -4.87
CA ALA A 126 -16.29 13.50 -4.28
C ALA A 126 -17.45 14.25 -4.92
N GLN A 127 -18.37 13.53 -5.53
CA GLN A 127 -19.52 14.10 -6.22
C GLN A 127 -20.71 13.14 -6.24
N SER A 128 -21.94 13.67 -6.11
CA SER A 128 -23.17 12.90 -6.34
C SER A 128 -23.65 13.05 -7.79
N ALA A 129 -24.17 11.97 -8.35
CA ALA A 129 -24.90 12.00 -9.62
C ALA A 129 -26.32 12.54 -9.39
N LEU A 130 -26.54 13.83 -9.61
CA LEU A 130 -27.82 14.49 -9.30
C LEU A 130 -28.92 14.26 -10.34
N THR A 131 -28.57 13.72 -11.50
CA THR A 131 -29.50 13.34 -12.57
C THR A 131 -29.00 12.11 -13.26
N ILE A 132 -29.89 11.39 -13.94
CA ILE A 132 -29.49 10.25 -14.76
C ILE A 132 -28.53 10.65 -15.90
N HIS A 133 -28.64 11.87 -16.41
CA HIS A 133 -27.76 12.40 -17.47
C HIS A 133 -26.36 12.72 -16.95
N SER A 134 -26.21 13.16 -15.69
CA SER A 134 -24.91 13.47 -15.08
C SER A 134 -24.16 12.23 -14.58
N LEU A 135 -24.81 11.07 -14.48
CA LEU A 135 -24.19 9.86 -13.97
C LEU A 135 -22.90 9.45 -14.72
N PRO A 136 -22.88 9.40 -16.08
CA PRO A 136 -21.64 9.08 -16.80
C PRO A 136 -20.54 10.12 -16.63
N GLU A 137 -20.89 11.40 -16.50
CA GLU A 137 -19.91 12.49 -16.30
C GLU A 137 -19.24 12.37 -14.92
N VAL A 138 -20.04 12.13 -13.87
CA VAL A 138 -19.53 11.95 -12.51
C VAL A 138 -18.65 10.70 -12.43
N PHE A 139 -19.10 9.57 -13.00
CA PHE A 139 -18.32 8.35 -13.07
C PHE A 139 -16.99 8.55 -13.81
N GLY A 140 -17.03 9.10 -15.02
CA GLY A 140 -15.85 9.29 -15.86
C GLY A 140 -14.81 10.21 -15.20
N ASN A 141 -15.26 11.31 -14.58
CA ASN A 141 -14.37 12.23 -13.87
C ASN A 141 -13.82 11.62 -12.57
N ALA A 142 -14.63 10.83 -11.83
CA ALA A 142 -14.18 10.14 -10.64
C ALA A 142 -13.05 9.14 -10.97
N VAL A 143 -13.26 8.26 -11.95
CA VAL A 143 -12.25 7.27 -12.35
C VAL A 143 -10.96 7.94 -12.85
N ARG A 144 -11.08 8.97 -13.68
CA ARG A 144 -9.91 9.74 -14.14
C ARG A 144 -9.16 10.39 -12.97
N ALA A 145 -9.88 10.96 -12.00
CA ALA A 145 -9.26 11.54 -10.82
C ALA A 145 -8.55 10.47 -9.96
N ALA A 146 -9.13 9.26 -9.85
CA ALA A 146 -8.52 8.16 -9.10
C ALA A 146 -7.20 7.68 -9.71
N GLU A 147 -7.11 7.61 -11.05
CA GLU A 147 -5.98 7.00 -11.77
C GLU A 147 -4.97 8.02 -12.32
N SER A 148 -5.24 9.34 -12.27
CA SER A 148 -4.37 10.37 -12.88
C SER A 148 -3.48 11.07 -11.85
N GLY A 149 -2.27 11.44 -12.26
CA GLY A 149 -1.25 12.01 -11.39
C GLY A 149 -0.86 11.01 -10.31
N ARG A 150 -0.75 11.45 -9.04
CA ARG A 150 -0.69 10.52 -7.93
C ARG A 150 -2.07 9.87 -7.77
N PRO A 151 -2.21 8.55 -7.91
CA PRO A 151 -3.49 7.88 -7.73
C PRO A 151 -4.08 8.12 -6.33
N GLY A 152 -5.34 7.79 -6.11
CA GLY A 152 -5.97 7.95 -4.80
C GLY A 152 -7.46 7.67 -4.83
N ALA A 153 -8.08 7.76 -3.66
CA ALA A 153 -9.50 7.46 -3.50
C ALA A 153 -10.41 8.57 -4.05
N VAL A 154 -11.56 8.14 -4.55
CA VAL A 154 -12.65 9.01 -5.01
C VAL A 154 -13.99 8.48 -4.52
N PHE A 155 -14.98 9.35 -4.44
CA PHE A 155 -16.33 9.02 -3.99
C PHE A 155 -17.38 9.44 -5.02
N LEU A 156 -18.29 8.52 -5.35
CA LEU A 156 -19.47 8.73 -6.17
C LEU A 156 -20.72 8.48 -5.32
N GLY A 157 -21.48 9.53 -5.05
CA GLY A 157 -22.82 9.43 -4.43
C GLY A 157 -23.85 9.04 -5.47
N LEU A 158 -24.63 7.98 -5.22
CA LEU A 158 -25.71 7.51 -6.09
C LEU A 158 -27.07 7.66 -5.37
N PRO A 159 -27.85 8.71 -5.66
CA PRO A 159 -29.24 8.80 -5.19
C PRO A 159 -30.06 7.62 -5.68
N LYS A 160 -30.91 7.06 -4.79
CA LYS A 160 -31.70 5.86 -5.12
C LYS A 160 -32.60 6.04 -6.35
N ASP A 161 -33.22 7.18 -6.49
CA ASP A 161 -34.09 7.51 -7.63
C ASP A 161 -33.31 7.67 -8.93
N VAL A 162 -32.08 8.18 -8.91
CA VAL A 162 -31.16 8.21 -10.07
C VAL A 162 -30.75 6.79 -10.47
N GLY A 163 -30.43 5.93 -9.49
CA GLY A 163 -30.12 4.52 -9.76
C GLY A 163 -31.28 3.74 -10.40
N LEU A 164 -32.51 4.13 -10.12
CA LEU A 164 -33.73 3.50 -10.66
C LEU A 164 -34.25 4.16 -11.95
N ALA A 165 -33.81 5.38 -12.27
CA ALA A 165 -34.30 6.12 -13.44
C ALA A 165 -33.89 5.44 -14.76
N ASP A 166 -34.74 5.51 -15.77
CA ASP A 166 -34.43 5.02 -17.12
C ASP A 166 -33.23 5.80 -17.70
N PHE A 167 -32.22 5.05 -18.14
CA PHE A 167 -31.02 5.64 -18.74
C PHE A 167 -31.26 5.92 -20.24
N PRO A 168 -31.12 7.17 -20.69
CA PRO A 168 -31.34 7.54 -22.07
C PRO A 168 -30.11 7.26 -22.96
N GLY A 169 -30.27 6.46 -23.98
CA GLY A 169 -29.25 6.27 -25.02
C GLY A 169 -28.25 5.16 -24.73
N GLU A 170 -27.11 5.23 -25.39
CA GLU A 170 -26.01 4.24 -25.31
C GLU A 170 -24.90 4.71 -24.39
N ILE A 171 -24.20 3.74 -23.78
CA ILE A 171 -23.08 4.02 -22.89
C ILE A 171 -21.78 4.01 -23.71
N SER A 172 -21.14 5.16 -23.79
CA SER A 172 -19.84 5.27 -24.45
C SER A 172 -18.75 4.54 -23.65
N PRO A 173 -17.92 3.69 -24.29
CA PRO A 173 -16.78 3.04 -23.65
C PRO A 173 -15.62 4.01 -23.35
N LEU A 174 -15.76 5.29 -23.68
CA LEU A 174 -14.75 6.31 -23.42
C LEU A 174 -14.85 6.94 -22.04
N TRP A 175 -15.94 6.69 -21.30
CA TRP A 175 -16.05 7.20 -19.92
C TRP A 175 -14.96 6.63 -19.02
N GLY A 176 -14.30 7.51 -18.28
CA GLY A 176 -13.19 7.17 -17.39
C GLY A 176 -11.83 6.97 -18.08
N ARG A 177 -11.77 6.96 -19.42
CA ARG A 177 -10.51 6.76 -20.12
C ARG A 177 -9.58 7.96 -19.95
N SER A 178 -8.39 7.70 -19.44
CA SER A 178 -7.30 8.69 -19.36
C SER A 178 -6.44 8.65 -20.64
N ALA A 179 -5.93 9.80 -21.05
CA ALA A 179 -4.94 9.86 -22.11
C ALA A 179 -3.56 9.47 -21.53
N PRO A 180 -2.70 8.76 -22.29
CA PRO A 180 -1.34 8.52 -21.87
C PRO A 180 -0.57 9.84 -21.78
N CYS A 181 0.27 10.00 -20.74
CA CYS A 181 1.23 11.10 -20.64
C CYS A 181 2.49 10.75 -21.41
N GLY A 182 3.17 11.77 -21.93
CA GLY A 182 4.52 11.65 -22.50
C GLY A 182 5.60 11.84 -21.43
N PRO A 183 6.89 11.77 -21.84
CA PRO A 183 8.01 12.06 -20.95
C PRO A 183 7.98 13.50 -20.48
N ALA A 184 8.75 13.81 -19.44
CA ALA A 184 9.01 15.16 -18.99
C ALA A 184 9.57 16.04 -20.12
N ALA A 185 9.43 17.38 -19.99
CA ALA A 185 9.91 18.32 -21.00
C ALA A 185 11.39 18.14 -21.33
N SER A 186 11.76 18.19 -22.61
CA SER A 186 13.14 17.96 -23.07
C SER A 186 14.15 18.92 -22.42
N SER A 187 13.77 20.17 -22.14
CA SER A 187 14.61 21.14 -21.43
C SER A 187 14.93 20.65 -20.00
N GLU A 188 13.95 20.10 -19.30
CA GLU A 188 14.13 19.61 -17.93
C GLU A 188 14.94 18.31 -17.92
N LEU A 189 14.75 17.41 -18.89
CA LEU A 189 15.60 16.23 -19.07
C LEU A 189 17.08 16.61 -19.26
N GLN A 190 17.36 17.64 -20.08
CA GLN A 190 18.73 18.15 -20.27
C GLN A 190 19.29 18.79 -18.99
N ARG A 191 18.50 19.57 -18.26
CA ARG A 191 18.91 20.15 -16.97
C ARG A 191 19.21 19.06 -15.93
N ALA A 192 18.34 18.05 -15.83
CA ALA A 192 18.56 16.92 -14.95
C ALA A 192 19.87 16.18 -15.30
N ALA A 193 20.07 15.90 -16.58
CA ALA A 193 21.28 15.24 -17.06
C ALA A 193 22.55 16.03 -16.72
N LEU A 194 22.54 17.36 -16.83
CA LEU A 194 23.68 18.21 -16.46
C LEU A 194 24.01 18.08 -14.96
N LEU A 195 23.00 18.11 -14.08
CA LEU A 195 23.21 17.97 -12.64
C LEU A 195 23.73 16.58 -12.27
N ILE A 196 23.13 15.54 -12.83
CA ILE A 196 23.50 14.15 -12.55
C ILE A 196 24.90 13.84 -13.08
N ASN A 197 25.25 14.27 -14.29
CA ASN A 197 26.57 14.04 -14.88
C ASN A 197 27.71 14.80 -14.16
N ALA A 198 27.39 15.89 -13.46
CA ALA A 198 28.36 16.61 -12.63
C ALA A 198 28.63 15.93 -11.28
N ALA A 199 27.76 15.03 -10.84
CA ALA A 199 27.89 14.34 -9.57
C ALA A 199 28.93 13.21 -9.63
N ARG A 200 29.58 12.96 -8.52
CA ARG A 200 30.52 11.85 -8.34
C ARG A 200 29.95 10.72 -7.46
N ARG A 201 28.99 11.07 -6.60
CA ARG A 201 28.30 10.16 -5.68
C ARG A 201 26.79 10.34 -5.79
N PRO A 202 26.23 10.18 -7.02
CA PRO A 202 24.79 10.26 -7.20
C PRO A 202 24.10 9.03 -6.62
N LEU A 203 22.96 9.23 -5.97
CA LEU A 203 22.13 8.15 -5.41
C LEU A 203 20.69 8.28 -5.93
N VAL A 204 20.15 7.18 -6.43
CA VAL A 204 18.72 7.08 -6.73
C VAL A 204 17.98 6.66 -5.48
N LEU A 205 16.97 7.44 -5.08
CA LEU A 205 16.05 7.13 -3.98
C LEU A 205 14.68 6.78 -4.56
N MET A 206 14.30 5.52 -4.46
CA MET A 206 13.02 5.04 -4.99
C MET A 206 11.95 5.02 -3.92
N GLY A 207 10.80 5.62 -4.22
CA GLY A 207 9.62 5.60 -3.38
C GLY A 207 8.56 4.59 -3.84
N LEU A 208 7.40 4.64 -3.20
CA LEU A 208 6.27 3.73 -3.42
C LEU A 208 5.77 3.75 -4.88
N GLN A 209 5.72 4.92 -5.52
CA GLN A 209 5.21 5.01 -6.89
C GLN A 209 6.16 4.37 -7.90
N ALA A 210 7.47 4.29 -7.61
CA ALA A 210 8.41 3.50 -8.40
C ALA A 210 8.12 1.98 -8.34
N SER A 211 7.33 1.51 -7.40
CA SER A 211 6.93 0.11 -7.29
C SER A 211 5.70 -0.27 -8.12
N GLN A 212 5.18 0.63 -8.96
CA GLN A 212 4.08 0.31 -9.88
C GLN A 212 4.47 -0.87 -10.78
N PRO A 213 3.61 -1.90 -10.95
CA PRO A 213 3.94 -3.06 -11.78
C PRO A 213 4.31 -2.68 -13.21
N ALA A 214 3.66 -1.66 -13.77
CA ALA A 214 3.95 -1.16 -15.11
C ALA A 214 5.37 -0.59 -15.22
N SER A 215 5.87 0.11 -14.19
CA SER A 215 7.16 0.81 -14.21
C SER A 215 8.38 -0.06 -13.90
N ALA A 216 8.16 -1.28 -13.39
CA ALA A 216 9.23 -2.16 -12.95
C ALA A 216 10.32 -2.40 -14.01
N ASP A 217 9.93 -2.66 -15.25
CA ASP A 217 10.88 -2.97 -16.32
C ASP A 217 11.61 -1.73 -16.82
N ALA A 218 10.96 -0.56 -16.88
CA ALA A 218 11.61 0.70 -17.25
C ALA A 218 12.68 1.09 -16.22
N ILE A 219 12.39 0.97 -14.94
CA ILE A 219 13.34 1.25 -13.86
C ILE A 219 14.52 0.29 -13.92
N LYS A 220 14.29 -1.01 -14.12
CA LYS A 220 15.37 -2.00 -14.30
C LYS A 220 16.29 -1.63 -15.47
N ARG A 221 15.71 -1.27 -16.62
CA ARG A 221 16.48 -0.83 -17.79
C ARG A 221 17.27 0.44 -17.50
N PHE A 222 16.67 1.41 -16.84
CA PHE A 222 17.33 2.66 -16.44
C PHE A 222 18.53 2.39 -15.52
N LEU A 223 18.36 1.60 -14.47
CA LEU A 223 19.45 1.26 -13.54
C LEU A 223 20.56 0.47 -14.24
N ALA A 224 20.21 -0.51 -15.08
CA ALA A 224 21.17 -1.29 -15.85
C ALA A 224 21.98 -0.43 -16.84
N ALA A 225 21.33 0.52 -17.51
CA ALA A 225 21.96 1.40 -18.48
C ALA A 225 22.88 2.44 -17.84
N THR A 226 22.53 2.93 -16.65
CA THR A 226 23.24 4.04 -15.98
C THR A 226 24.27 3.57 -14.96
N GLY A 227 24.09 2.39 -14.39
CA GLY A 227 24.93 1.87 -13.31
C GLY A 227 24.88 2.70 -12.03
N LEU A 228 23.81 3.49 -11.82
CA LEU A 228 23.64 4.31 -10.63
C LEU A 228 23.33 3.46 -9.39
N PRO A 229 24.01 3.68 -8.26
CA PRO A 229 23.60 3.11 -6.99
C PRO A 229 22.20 3.60 -6.59
N TYR A 230 21.43 2.72 -5.95
CA TYR A 230 20.10 3.07 -5.49
C TYR A 230 19.78 2.52 -4.11
N ALA A 231 18.96 3.24 -3.39
CA ALA A 231 18.26 2.82 -2.19
C ALA A 231 16.76 2.96 -2.40
N ALA A 232 15.96 2.26 -1.64
CA ALA A 232 14.52 2.38 -1.69
C ALA A 232 13.99 2.77 -0.31
N THR A 233 12.90 3.54 -0.27
CA THR A 233 12.14 3.63 0.98
C THR A 233 11.64 2.23 1.36
N PHE A 234 11.26 2.03 2.61
CA PHE A 234 10.71 0.74 3.03
C PHE A 234 9.41 0.36 2.29
N GLN A 235 8.74 1.31 1.65
CA GLN A 235 7.58 1.10 0.77
C GLN A 235 7.97 0.93 -0.71
N GLY A 236 9.13 1.42 -1.07
CA GLY A 236 9.65 1.34 -2.42
C GLY A 236 10.13 -0.06 -2.83
N PRO A 237 10.42 -0.23 -4.11
CA PRO A 237 10.92 -1.51 -4.62
C PRO A 237 12.38 -1.74 -4.21
N GLY A 238 12.69 -2.96 -3.75
CA GLY A 238 14.06 -3.36 -3.44
C GLY A 238 14.57 -4.47 -4.37
N GLY A 239 15.90 -4.61 -4.47
CA GLY A 239 16.52 -5.79 -5.05
C GLY A 239 16.37 -6.00 -6.58
N TRP A 240 15.97 -5.00 -7.34
CA TRP A 240 15.69 -5.14 -8.79
C TRP A 240 16.92 -5.10 -9.69
N ALA A 241 17.97 -4.43 -9.25
CA ALA A 241 19.22 -4.35 -10.02
C ALA A 241 20.19 -5.48 -9.62
N ALA A 242 21.34 -5.54 -10.30
CA ALA A 242 22.46 -6.34 -9.83
C ALA A 242 22.81 -5.93 -8.39
N ALA A 243 23.29 -6.89 -7.60
CA ALA A 243 23.61 -6.68 -6.18
C ALA A 243 24.51 -5.45 -5.96
N SER A 244 25.42 -5.17 -6.89
CA SER A 244 26.35 -4.03 -6.89
C SER A 244 25.72 -2.63 -7.03
N GLN A 245 24.41 -2.50 -7.09
CA GLN A 245 23.74 -1.21 -7.23
C GLN A 245 22.77 -0.92 -6.08
N TYR A 246 22.28 -1.94 -5.40
CA TYR A 246 21.29 -1.80 -4.35
C TYR A 246 21.95 -1.67 -2.98
N ALA A 247 21.74 -0.53 -2.32
CA ALA A 247 22.28 -0.24 -0.99
C ALA A 247 21.40 -0.70 0.18
N GLY A 248 20.14 -1.03 -0.09
CA GLY A 248 19.19 -1.42 0.95
C GLY A 248 17.99 -0.49 1.08
N LYS A 249 17.22 -0.69 2.15
CA LYS A 249 16.06 0.12 2.50
C LYS A 249 16.43 1.23 3.46
N LEU A 250 15.66 2.31 3.44
CA LEU A 250 15.75 3.43 4.38
C LEU A 250 14.36 4.02 4.67
N GLY A 251 14.28 4.97 5.59
CA GLY A 251 13.03 5.65 5.92
C GLY A 251 12.46 5.31 7.30
N LEU A 252 13.09 4.38 8.03
CA LEU A 252 12.74 4.05 9.41
C LEU A 252 13.93 4.33 10.32
N PHE A 253 13.78 5.31 11.24
CA PHE A 253 14.74 5.66 12.31
C PHE A 253 16.14 6.13 11.89
N ARG A 254 16.41 6.45 10.64
CA ARG A 254 17.69 7.07 10.20
C ARG A 254 18.98 6.37 10.68
N ASN A 255 18.94 5.08 10.92
CA ASN A 255 20.07 4.28 11.39
C ASN A 255 20.21 2.95 10.64
N GLN A 256 19.69 2.89 9.42
CA GLN A 256 19.85 1.74 8.54
C GLN A 256 21.17 1.88 7.76
N PRO A 257 21.78 0.77 7.31
CA PRO A 257 23.01 0.82 6.53
C PRO A 257 22.94 1.81 5.35
N ALA A 258 21.89 1.78 4.56
CA ALA A 258 21.70 2.66 3.40
C ALA A 258 21.61 4.17 3.74
N ASP A 259 21.31 4.55 4.99
CA ASP A 259 21.32 5.95 5.42
C ASP A 259 22.71 6.57 5.32
N ARG A 260 23.79 5.79 5.55
CA ARG A 260 25.18 6.26 5.38
C ARG A 260 25.45 6.66 3.93
N LEU A 261 24.98 5.86 2.98
CA LEU A 261 25.14 6.16 1.57
C LEU A 261 24.34 7.40 1.15
N LEU A 262 23.12 7.56 1.68
CA LEU A 262 22.32 8.75 1.45
C LEU A 262 22.98 10.01 2.02
N ASP A 263 23.67 9.91 3.15
CA ASP A 263 24.41 11.03 3.74
C ASP A 263 25.62 11.47 2.90
N ASP A 264 26.32 10.49 2.32
CA ASP A 264 27.51 10.72 1.50
C ASP A 264 27.20 11.15 0.06
N ALA A 265 25.94 11.00 -0.38
CA ALA A 265 25.53 11.36 -1.73
C ALA A 265 25.68 12.87 -1.99
N ASP A 266 26.27 13.23 -3.13
CA ASP A 266 26.42 14.62 -3.60
C ASP A 266 25.34 15.06 -4.59
N CYS A 267 24.47 14.14 -5.04
CA CYS A 267 23.25 14.38 -5.80
C CYS A 267 22.24 13.28 -5.44
N VAL A 268 20.98 13.64 -5.16
CA VAL A 268 19.90 12.67 -4.95
C VAL A 268 18.87 12.77 -6.05
N ILE A 269 18.54 11.62 -6.64
CA ILE A 269 17.56 11.47 -7.71
C ILE A 269 16.39 10.70 -7.13
N THR A 270 15.29 11.38 -6.82
CA THR A 270 14.09 10.69 -6.33
C THR A 270 13.25 10.18 -7.50
N VAL A 271 12.74 8.96 -7.40
CA VAL A 271 11.89 8.32 -8.43
C VAL A 271 10.62 7.82 -7.76
N GLY A 272 9.48 8.43 -8.11
CA GLY A 272 8.19 8.08 -7.53
C GLY A 272 8.18 8.13 -6.00
N PHE A 273 8.85 9.13 -5.43
CA PHE A 273 9.05 9.33 -3.99
C PHE A 273 8.06 10.36 -3.45
N ASP A 274 7.45 10.04 -2.33
CA ASP A 274 6.60 10.95 -1.58
C ASP A 274 7.23 11.30 -0.23
N PRO A 275 7.28 12.57 0.19
CA PRO A 275 7.76 12.99 1.50
C PRO A 275 7.12 12.26 2.69
N ILE A 276 5.88 11.77 2.55
CA ILE A 276 5.20 10.98 3.58
C ILE A 276 5.89 9.65 3.88
N GLU A 277 6.68 9.11 2.93
CA GLU A 277 7.41 7.86 3.09
C GLU A 277 8.65 8.02 3.95
N PHE A 278 9.33 9.15 3.82
CA PHE A 278 10.54 9.46 4.56
C PHE A 278 10.74 10.98 4.61
N ASP A 279 10.41 11.58 5.74
CA ASP A 279 10.47 13.03 5.94
C ASP A 279 11.82 13.61 5.49
N PRO A 280 11.83 14.48 4.47
CA PRO A 280 13.05 15.09 3.95
C PRO A 280 13.83 15.91 4.97
N SER A 281 13.18 16.44 6.01
CA SER A 281 13.85 17.16 7.09
C SER A 281 14.88 16.30 7.81
N LEU A 282 14.68 14.98 7.82
CA LEU A 282 15.52 14.01 8.49
C LEU A 282 16.81 13.70 7.71
N TRP A 283 16.79 13.81 6.38
CA TRP A 283 17.92 13.38 5.55
C TRP A 283 18.50 14.47 4.65
N ASN A 284 17.81 15.58 4.45
CA ASN A 284 18.25 16.66 3.55
C ASN A 284 18.29 18.05 4.19
N SER A 285 17.87 18.20 5.45
CA SER A 285 17.94 19.49 6.15
C SER A 285 19.36 20.05 6.17
N GLY A 286 19.51 21.33 5.78
CA GLY A 286 20.80 22.01 5.76
C GLY A 286 21.79 21.52 4.70
N LYS A 287 21.43 20.58 3.82
CA LYS A 287 22.28 20.10 2.72
C LYS A 287 22.06 20.94 1.46
N SER A 288 23.15 21.28 0.78
CA SER A 288 23.13 22.07 -0.48
C SER A 288 23.28 21.22 -1.75
N ARG A 289 23.19 19.88 -1.62
CA ARG A 289 23.34 18.98 -2.77
C ARG A 289 22.15 19.09 -3.72
N PRO A 290 22.36 18.92 -5.04
CA PRO A 290 21.29 18.87 -6.00
C PRO A 290 20.27 17.76 -5.72
N LEU A 291 18.99 18.12 -5.90
CA LEU A 291 17.86 17.20 -5.92
C LEU A 291 17.24 17.21 -7.32
N VAL A 292 17.03 16.03 -7.89
CA VAL A 292 16.27 15.82 -9.13
C VAL A 292 15.09 14.91 -8.79
N ALA A 293 13.88 15.37 -9.02
CA ALA A 293 12.67 14.57 -8.77
C ALA A 293 12.07 14.08 -10.10
N ILE A 294 11.72 12.79 -10.16
CA ILE A 294 11.08 12.15 -11.31
C ILE A 294 9.75 11.57 -10.82
N ASP A 295 8.63 12.14 -11.30
CA ASP A 295 7.30 11.77 -10.83
C ASP A 295 6.23 12.01 -11.91
N GLY A 296 5.05 11.39 -11.72
CA GLY A 296 3.87 11.57 -12.58
C GLY A 296 3.14 12.90 -12.37
N GLN A 297 3.47 13.65 -11.32
CA GLN A 297 2.90 14.95 -10.98
C GLN A 297 3.92 15.85 -10.29
N ALA A 298 3.61 17.15 -10.19
CA ALA A 298 4.39 18.08 -9.38
C ALA A 298 4.38 17.62 -7.92
N ILE A 299 5.55 17.66 -7.29
CA ILE A 299 5.71 17.25 -5.89
C ILE A 299 5.30 18.37 -4.93
N ASP A 300 4.91 17.98 -3.72
CA ASP A 300 4.72 18.94 -2.65
C ASP A 300 6.09 19.43 -2.15
N GLN A 301 6.26 20.77 -2.16
CA GLN A 301 7.51 21.40 -1.77
C GLN A 301 7.53 21.69 -0.27
N ASP A 302 8.64 21.36 0.38
CA ASP A 302 8.94 21.83 1.72
C ASP A 302 10.36 22.41 1.82
N GLN A 303 10.73 22.94 3.00
CA GLN A 303 12.04 23.59 3.22
C GLN A 303 13.23 22.65 3.01
N ALA A 304 13.06 21.35 3.23
CA ALA A 304 14.08 20.33 3.05
C ALA A 304 13.96 19.58 1.71
N PHE A 305 12.85 19.78 0.96
CA PHE A 305 12.61 19.12 -0.32
C PHE A 305 12.22 20.12 -1.41
N LEU A 306 13.24 20.79 -1.95
CA LEU A 306 13.14 21.74 -3.05
C LEU A 306 14.02 21.26 -4.22
N PRO A 307 13.54 20.38 -5.09
CA PRO A 307 14.30 19.90 -6.24
C PRO A 307 14.69 21.05 -7.17
N GLN A 308 15.95 21.07 -7.63
CA GLN A 308 16.41 21.99 -8.65
C GLN A 308 15.82 21.67 -10.03
N VAL A 309 15.43 20.42 -10.25
CA VAL A 309 14.76 19.96 -11.48
C VAL A 309 13.69 18.94 -11.10
N GLU A 310 12.48 19.15 -11.64
CA GLU A 310 11.38 18.21 -11.58
C GLU A 310 11.10 17.66 -12.99
N LEU A 311 11.18 16.35 -13.15
CA LEU A 311 10.80 15.63 -14.36
C LEU A 311 9.37 15.12 -14.20
N ILE A 312 8.40 15.96 -14.60
CA ILE A 312 6.98 15.66 -14.47
C ILE A 312 6.44 15.10 -15.78
N GLY A 313 5.94 13.88 -15.73
CA GLY A 313 5.42 13.15 -16.89
C GLY A 313 5.22 11.68 -16.58
N ASP A 314 5.01 10.90 -17.63
CA ASP A 314 5.03 9.45 -17.49
C ASP A 314 6.40 9.00 -16.99
N LEU A 315 6.40 8.23 -15.90
CA LEU A 315 7.63 7.82 -15.21
C LEU A 315 8.56 7.03 -16.14
N ASP A 316 7.99 6.05 -16.83
CA ASP A 316 8.71 5.13 -17.71
C ASP A 316 9.30 5.87 -18.90
N ALA A 317 8.48 6.67 -19.58
CA ALA A 317 8.91 7.47 -20.71
C ALA A 317 9.98 8.50 -20.30
N SER A 318 9.89 9.08 -19.09
CA SER A 318 10.87 10.03 -18.57
C SER A 318 12.21 9.37 -18.27
N LEU A 319 12.21 8.18 -17.65
CA LEU A 319 13.41 7.39 -17.38
C LEU A 319 14.08 6.93 -18.69
N GLU A 320 13.30 6.47 -19.66
CA GLU A 320 13.80 6.07 -20.99
C GLU A 320 14.41 7.23 -21.77
N ALA A 321 13.81 8.42 -21.67
CA ALA A 321 14.34 9.63 -22.30
C ALA A 321 15.58 10.20 -21.58
N LEU A 322 15.69 10.03 -20.26
CA LEU A 322 16.81 10.51 -19.45
C LEU A 322 18.05 9.63 -19.61
N ALA A 323 17.89 8.30 -19.61
CA ALA A 323 19.00 7.34 -19.60
C ALA A 323 20.10 7.62 -20.65
N PRO A 324 19.80 7.88 -21.94
CA PRO A 324 20.83 8.12 -22.96
C PRO A 324 21.57 9.46 -22.78
N LEU A 325 21.06 10.39 -21.97
CA LEU A 325 21.69 11.67 -21.68
C LEU A 325 22.72 11.58 -20.53
N LEU A 326 22.72 10.46 -19.80
CA LEU A 326 23.58 10.27 -18.64
C LEU A 326 24.93 9.67 -19.04
N GLN A 327 26.01 10.32 -18.58
CA GLN A 327 27.41 9.92 -18.75
C GLN A 327 28.15 10.01 -17.41
N VAL A 328 27.45 9.75 -16.33
CA VAL A 328 27.92 9.94 -14.97
C VAL A 328 29.11 9.01 -14.64
N GLN A 329 30.12 9.57 -13.96
CA GLN A 329 31.30 8.85 -13.48
C GLN A 329 31.19 8.66 -11.96
N VAL A 330 30.52 7.60 -11.55
CA VAL A 330 30.35 7.29 -10.12
C VAL A 330 31.68 6.85 -9.50
N GLU A 331 32.05 7.44 -8.36
CA GLU A 331 33.23 7.04 -7.60
C GLU A 331 33.17 5.56 -7.21
N GLU A 332 34.26 4.83 -7.49
CA GLU A 332 34.32 3.39 -7.20
C GLU A 332 34.17 3.08 -5.69
N ALA A 333 34.68 3.95 -4.84
CA ALA A 333 34.51 3.83 -3.40
C ALA A 333 33.04 3.90 -2.99
N PHE A 334 32.25 4.81 -3.61
CA PHE A 334 30.82 4.98 -3.34
C PHE A 334 30.02 3.74 -3.82
N ARG A 335 30.36 3.16 -4.97
CA ARG A 335 29.76 1.90 -5.43
C ARG A 335 30.02 0.75 -4.46
N ARG A 336 31.28 0.60 -4.00
CA ARG A 336 31.63 -0.46 -3.04
C ARG A 336 30.94 -0.27 -1.69
N SER A 337 30.66 0.98 -1.27
CA SER A 337 29.88 1.22 -0.07
C SER A 337 28.45 0.70 -0.22
N ALA A 338 27.79 0.86 -1.39
CA ALA A 338 26.47 0.30 -1.62
C ALA A 338 26.45 -1.25 -1.45
N ASP A 339 27.45 -1.92 -2.00
CA ASP A 339 27.58 -3.38 -1.84
C ASP A 339 27.81 -3.79 -0.38
N ALA A 340 28.61 -3.02 0.35
CA ALA A 340 28.89 -3.27 1.77
C ALA A 340 27.62 -3.09 2.65
N GLU A 341 26.83 -2.05 2.38
CA GLU A 341 25.57 -1.81 3.09
C GLU A 341 24.56 -2.95 2.88
N ALA A 342 24.41 -3.41 1.63
CA ALA A 342 23.55 -4.55 1.31
C ALA A 342 24.03 -5.85 1.99
N ALA A 343 25.35 -6.07 2.01
CA ALA A 343 25.94 -7.26 2.65
C ALA A 343 25.76 -7.24 4.18
N GLU A 344 25.89 -6.08 4.82
CA GLU A 344 25.63 -5.91 6.26
C GLU A 344 24.18 -6.28 6.61
N LEU A 345 23.21 -5.79 5.82
CA LEU A 345 21.81 -6.13 6.01
C LEU A 345 21.55 -7.63 5.87
N ALA A 346 22.11 -8.25 4.83
CA ALA A 346 21.95 -9.69 4.58
C ALA A 346 22.58 -10.53 5.71
N ALA A 347 23.74 -10.13 6.22
CA ALA A 347 24.39 -10.79 7.36
C ALA A 347 23.53 -10.72 8.61
N THR A 348 22.98 -9.55 8.92
CA THR A 348 22.06 -9.36 10.07
C THR A 348 20.84 -10.30 9.97
N VAL A 349 20.21 -10.40 8.79
CA VAL A 349 19.08 -11.32 8.60
C VAL A 349 19.49 -12.78 8.78
N ALA A 350 20.69 -13.15 8.32
CA ALA A 350 21.20 -14.53 8.48
C ALA A 350 21.44 -14.92 9.94
N GLU A 351 21.80 -13.97 10.81
CA GLU A 351 21.92 -14.20 12.26
C GLU A 351 20.63 -14.69 12.89
N GLY A 352 19.47 -14.31 12.30
CA GLY A 352 18.16 -14.77 12.72
C GLY A 352 18.03 -16.29 12.83
N ALA A 353 18.76 -17.05 12.01
CA ALA A 353 18.77 -18.51 12.04
C ALA A 353 19.23 -19.10 13.40
N GLN A 354 20.05 -18.35 14.14
CA GLN A 354 20.63 -18.79 15.41
C GLN A 354 19.80 -18.36 16.63
N LEU A 355 18.76 -17.55 16.41
CA LEU A 355 17.91 -17.02 17.48
C LEU A 355 16.81 -18.03 17.81
N GLY A 356 17.05 -18.86 18.82
CA GLY A 356 16.10 -19.80 19.39
C GLY A 356 15.33 -19.23 20.58
N GLY A 357 14.56 -20.09 21.25
CA GLY A 357 13.85 -19.76 22.49
C GLY A 357 12.42 -19.24 22.26
N MET A 358 11.77 -18.96 23.40
CA MET A 358 10.40 -18.44 23.46
C MET A 358 10.32 -17.32 24.49
N PRO A 359 9.58 -16.23 24.22
CA PRO A 359 8.93 -15.88 22.95
C PRO A 359 9.92 -15.75 21.78
N VAL A 360 9.43 -15.87 20.54
CA VAL A 360 10.28 -15.87 19.33
C VAL A 360 10.83 -14.46 19.05
N HIS A 361 12.12 -14.36 18.76
CA HIS A 361 12.73 -13.09 18.38
C HIS A 361 12.25 -12.65 16.97
N PRO A 362 11.90 -11.36 16.73
CA PRO A 362 11.43 -10.86 15.44
C PRO A 362 12.32 -11.24 14.24
N LEU A 363 13.64 -11.11 14.41
CA LEU A 363 14.61 -11.44 13.35
C LEU A 363 14.59 -12.93 12.95
N ARG A 364 14.24 -13.84 13.88
CA ARG A 364 14.02 -15.25 13.54
C ARG A 364 12.81 -15.39 12.61
N VAL A 365 11.71 -14.68 12.88
CA VAL A 365 10.53 -14.73 12.02
C VAL A 365 10.84 -14.17 10.63
N VAL A 366 11.56 -13.03 10.54
CA VAL A 366 12.01 -12.47 9.25
C VAL A 366 12.87 -13.47 8.49
N HIS A 367 13.83 -14.12 9.17
CA HIS A 367 14.69 -15.13 8.58
C HIS A 367 13.88 -16.30 7.98
N GLU A 368 12.98 -16.90 8.77
CA GLU A 368 12.16 -18.04 8.31
C GLU A 368 11.22 -17.66 7.16
N LEU A 369 10.62 -16.46 7.21
CA LEU A 369 9.81 -15.95 6.11
C LEU A 369 10.64 -15.80 4.83
N GLN A 370 11.88 -15.30 4.92
CA GLN A 370 12.76 -15.14 3.77
C GLN A 370 13.12 -16.48 3.10
N GLN A 371 13.08 -17.60 3.87
CA GLN A 371 13.35 -18.94 3.33
C GLN A 371 12.17 -19.54 2.54
N VAL A 372 10.95 -19.10 2.80
CA VAL A 372 9.73 -19.66 2.18
C VAL A 372 9.11 -18.75 1.13
N VAL A 373 9.44 -17.46 1.13
CA VAL A 373 8.93 -16.49 0.18
C VAL A 373 9.62 -16.64 -1.18
N THR A 374 8.82 -16.68 -2.23
CA THR A 374 9.27 -16.69 -3.62
C THR A 374 9.03 -15.30 -4.26
N PRO A 375 9.58 -15.03 -5.45
CA PRO A 375 9.26 -13.81 -6.20
C PRO A 375 7.76 -13.55 -6.40
N ASP A 376 6.97 -14.62 -6.53
CA ASP A 376 5.52 -14.54 -6.77
C ASP A 376 4.70 -14.38 -5.49
N THR A 377 5.33 -14.47 -4.31
CA THR A 377 4.64 -14.34 -3.02
C THR A 377 4.29 -12.88 -2.75
N THR A 378 3.02 -12.59 -2.46
CA THR A 378 2.61 -11.28 -1.93
C THR A 378 2.65 -11.31 -0.40
N VAL A 379 3.27 -10.30 0.21
CA VAL A 379 3.35 -10.13 1.68
C VAL A 379 2.63 -8.85 2.07
N ALA A 380 1.56 -8.96 2.87
CA ALA A 380 0.81 -7.82 3.38
C ALA A 380 1.15 -7.56 4.85
N LEU A 381 1.53 -6.34 5.19
CA LEU A 381 1.92 -5.95 6.55
C LEU A 381 0.89 -5.01 7.17
N ASP A 382 0.49 -5.32 8.36
CA ASP A 382 -0.22 -4.40 9.24
C ASP A 382 0.77 -3.44 9.95
N VAL A 383 0.29 -2.56 10.79
CA VAL A 383 1.09 -1.57 11.52
C VAL A 383 1.31 -2.00 12.98
N GLY A 384 2.55 -1.84 13.45
CA GLY A 384 3.02 -2.24 14.79
C GLY A 384 4.52 -2.53 14.75
N SER A 385 5.12 -3.05 15.82
CA SER A 385 6.56 -3.38 15.83
C SER A 385 6.94 -4.40 14.76
N HIS A 386 6.07 -5.35 14.44
CA HIS A 386 6.27 -6.30 13.32
C HIS A 386 6.51 -5.58 11.98
N TYR A 387 5.80 -4.48 11.73
CA TYR A 387 5.98 -3.63 10.57
C TYR A 387 7.41 -3.07 10.49
N ILE A 388 7.95 -2.56 11.62
CA ILE A 388 9.29 -2.01 11.67
C ILE A 388 10.33 -3.09 11.35
N TRP A 389 10.23 -4.26 12.02
CA TRP A 389 11.14 -5.38 11.78
C TRP A 389 11.09 -5.88 10.33
N MET A 390 9.89 -6.10 9.79
CA MET A 390 9.72 -6.55 8.41
C MET A 390 10.21 -5.49 7.40
N SER A 391 9.85 -4.23 7.59
CA SER A 391 10.24 -3.15 6.68
C SER A 391 11.75 -2.92 6.66
N ARG A 392 12.46 -3.14 7.77
CA ARG A 392 13.92 -2.99 7.83
C ARG A 392 14.67 -4.19 7.25
N TYR A 393 14.25 -5.40 7.57
CA TYR A 393 15.05 -6.61 7.38
C TYR A 393 14.53 -7.56 6.31
N PHE A 394 13.25 -7.50 5.95
CA PHE A 394 12.70 -8.37 4.92
C PHE A 394 13.08 -7.87 3.52
N ALA A 395 13.85 -8.67 2.80
CA ALA A 395 14.26 -8.34 1.44
C ALA A 395 13.11 -8.54 0.44
N THR A 396 12.96 -7.60 -0.50
CA THR A 396 11.97 -7.65 -1.57
C THR A 396 12.66 -7.77 -2.91
N GLY A 397 12.17 -8.64 -3.80
CA GLY A 397 12.74 -8.86 -5.13
C GLY A 397 11.85 -8.40 -6.30
N HIS A 398 10.60 -8.01 -6.02
CA HIS A 398 9.62 -7.67 -7.04
C HIS A 398 8.79 -6.44 -6.68
N ALA A 399 8.25 -5.79 -7.71
CA ALA A 399 7.30 -4.70 -7.59
C ALA A 399 6.06 -5.15 -6.83
N ARG A 400 5.61 -4.35 -5.86
CA ARG A 400 4.41 -4.63 -5.05
C ARG A 400 4.41 -6.02 -4.40
N GLN A 401 5.59 -6.58 -4.12
CA GLN A 401 5.73 -7.83 -3.36
C GLN A 401 5.32 -7.64 -1.91
N VAL A 402 5.67 -6.50 -1.32
CA VAL A 402 5.28 -6.13 0.04
C VAL A 402 4.30 -4.97 -0.02
N LEU A 403 3.16 -5.15 0.63
CA LEU A 403 2.14 -4.12 0.83
C LEU A 403 2.26 -3.58 2.25
N VAL A 404 2.41 -2.27 2.37
CA VAL A 404 2.62 -1.58 3.65
C VAL A 404 1.74 -0.33 3.69
N SER A 405 1.14 0.00 4.83
CA SER A 405 0.47 1.27 5.10
C SER A 405 1.37 2.16 5.95
N ASN A 406 1.66 3.35 5.47
CA ASN A 406 2.52 4.31 6.18
C ASN A 406 1.83 5.64 6.46
N GLY A 407 1.19 6.23 5.45
CA GLY A 407 0.68 7.58 5.54
C GLY A 407 -0.32 7.82 6.66
N GLN A 408 -1.19 6.85 6.94
CA GLN A 408 -2.13 6.89 8.05
C GLN A 408 -1.81 5.87 9.14
N GLN A 409 -0.87 4.99 8.92
CA GLN A 409 -0.50 3.88 9.82
C GLN A 409 -1.73 3.11 10.35
N THR A 410 -2.62 2.77 9.42
CA THR A 410 -3.93 2.19 9.73
C THR A 410 -3.84 0.73 10.12
N LEU A 411 -4.39 0.39 11.30
CA LEU A 411 -4.47 -1.00 11.79
C LEU A 411 -5.54 -1.80 11.05
N GLY A 412 -5.31 -3.10 10.89
CA GLY A 412 -6.25 -4.06 10.34
C GLY A 412 -6.20 -4.21 8.82
N VAL A 413 -5.28 -3.57 8.12
CA VAL A 413 -5.19 -3.62 6.65
C VAL A 413 -4.69 -4.97 6.11
N ALA A 414 -3.83 -5.67 6.84
CA ALA A 414 -3.09 -6.81 6.31
C ALA A 414 -3.98 -7.99 5.89
N LEU A 415 -4.99 -8.34 6.68
CA LEU A 415 -5.91 -9.44 6.37
C LEU A 415 -6.76 -9.17 5.13
N PRO A 416 -7.47 -8.03 5.00
CA PRO A 416 -8.19 -7.66 3.77
C PRO A 416 -7.28 -7.58 2.54
N TRP A 417 -6.05 -7.06 2.69
CA TRP A 417 -5.09 -7.00 1.59
C TRP A 417 -4.66 -8.38 1.11
N ALA A 418 -4.44 -9.32 2.05
CA ALA A 418 -4.13 -10.71 1.69
C ALA A 418 -5.29 -11.36 0.93
N MET A 419 -6.53 -11.11 1.35
CA MET A 419 -7.71 -11.62 0.67
C MET A 419 -7.81 -11.09 -0.76
N ALA A 420 -7.65 -9.78 -0.96
CA ALA A 420 -7.65 -9.17 -2.29
C ALA A 420 -6.50 -9.69 -3.17
N ALA A 421 -5.29 -9.84 -2.61
CA ALA A 421 -4.15 -10.40 -3.33
C ALA A 421 -4.42 -11.84 -3.79
N ASN A 422 -5.04 -12.66 -2.94
CA ASN A 422 -5.39 -14.04 -3.30
C ASN A 422 -6.51 -14.11 -4.36
N LEU A 423 -7.50 -13.21 -4.32
CA LEU A 423 -8.54 -13.12 -5.36
C LEU A 423 -7.93 -12.75 -6.72
N LEU A 424 -6.99 -11.82 -6.74
CA LEU A 424 -6.31 -11.39 -7.97
C LEU A 424 -5.34 -12.43 -8.54
N ARG A 425 -4.71 -13.21 -7.67
CA ARG A 425 -3.63 -14.14 -7.99
C ARG A 425 -3.84 -15.46 -7.26
N PRO A 426 -4.89 -16.23 -7.59
CA PRO A 426 -5.32 -17.40 -6.81
C PRO A 426 -4.27 -18.53 -6.73
N ASP A 427 -3.35 -18.58 -7.68
CA ASP A 427 -2.30 -19.59 -7.76
C ASP A 427 -0.97 -19.14 -7.13
N GLN A 428 -0.88 -17.88 -6.66
CA GLN A 428 0.32 -17.35 -6.03
C GLN A 428 0.22 -17.39 -4.51
N PRO A 429 1.33 -17.67 -3.80
CA PRO A 429 1.32 -17.66 -2.35
C PRO A 429 1.06 -16.24 -1.80
N VAL A 430 0.25 -16.16 -0.75
CA VAL A 430 -0.02 -14.91 -0.04
C VAL A 430 0.26 -15.11 1.45
N ILE A 431 1.04 -14.21 2.02
CA ILE A 431 1.33 -14.15 3.45
C ILE A 431 0.91 -12.77 3.96
N SER A 432 0.30 -12.71 5.13
CA SER A 432 0.04 -11.45 5.82
C SER A 432 0.53 -11.50 7.26
N VAL A 433 0.90 -10.34 7.79
CA VAL A 433 1.45 -10.22 9.14
C VAL A 433 0.74 -9.09 9.86
N SER A 434 0.25 -9.36 11.05
CA SER A 434 -0.31 -8.35 11.97
C SER A 434 0.19 -8.56 13.39
N GLY A 435 0.05 -7.54 14.24
CA GLY A 435 0.03 -7.74 15.68
C GLY A 435 -1.30 -8.33 16.12
N ASP A 436 -1.33 -8.88 17.34
CA ASP A 436 -2.55 -9.44 17.95
C ASP A 436 -3.68 -8.41 18.08
N GLY A 437 -3.34 -7.13 18.33
CA GLY A 437 -4.31 -6.04 18.34
C GLY A 437 -4.86 -5.71 16.95
N GLY A 438 -3.98 -5.54 15.96
CA GLY A 438 -4.36 -5.20 14.58
C GLY A 438 -5.21 -6.30 13.91
N PHE A 439 -4.91 -7.57 14.16
CA PHE A 439 -5.70 -8.68 13.66
C PHE A 439 -7.18 -8.58 14.02
N LEU A 440 -7.49 -8.24 15.27
CA LEU A 440 -8.88 -8.19 15.75
C LEU A 440 -9.71 -7.05 15.12
N PHE A 441 -9.08 -6.05 14.48
CA PHE A 441 -9.82 -4.99 13.75
C PHE A 441 -10.59 -5.55 12.56
N THR A 442 -10.10 -6.62 11.91
CA THR A 442 -10.67 -7.15 10.67
C THR A 442 -10.88 -8.66 10.68
N ALA A 443 -10.68 -9.31 11.82
CA ALA A 443 -10.74 -10.77 11.98
C ALA A 443 -12.08 -11.40 11.53
N THR A 444 -13.18 -10.63 11.54
CA THR A 444 -14.50 -11.09 11.03
C THR A 444 -14.50 -11.40 9.54
N GLU A 445 -13.55 -10.85 8.77
CA GLU A 445 -13.41 -11.16 7.34
C GLU A 445 -12.92 -12.60 7.07
N LEU A 446 -12.54 -13.34 8.09
CA LEU A 446 -12.32 -14.80 7.95
C LEU A 446 -13.56 -15.55 7.45
N GLU A 447 -14.77 -15.06 7.78
CA GLU A 447 -16.00 -15.58 7.17
C GLU A 447 -16.00 -15.37 5.66
N THR A 448 -15.70 -14.15 5.22
CA THR A 448 -15.59 -13.81 3.78
C THR A 448 -14.51 -14.66 3.10
N ALA A 449 -13.32 -14.73 3.69
CA ALA A 449 -12.21 -15.52 3.17
C ALA A 449 -12.58 -17.01 3.01
N LYS A 450 -13.22 -17.59 4.01
CA LYS A 450 -13.65 -18.99 3.97
C LYS A 450 -14.73 -19.24 2.92
N ARG A 451 -15.71 -18.34 2.83
CA ARG A 451 -16.81 -18.43 1.84
C ARG A 451 -16.30 -18.32 0.40
N LEU A 452 -15.24 -17.52 0.17
CA LEU A 452 -14.61 -17.36 -1.15
C LEU A 452 -13.57 -18.46 -1.46
N GLY A 453 -13.29 -19.38 -0.52
CA GLY A 453 -12.26 -20.39 -0.70
C GLY A 453 -10.85 -19.82 -0.76
N SER A 454 -10.60 -18.68 -0.13
CA SER A 454 -9.29 -18.04 -0.12
C SER A 454 -8.22 -18.91 0.50
N ARG A 455 -6.99 -18.79 0.00
CA ARG A 455 -5.81 -19.53 0.48
C ARG A 455 -4.69 -18.54 0.76
N PHE A 456 -4.44 -18.28 2.03
CA PHE A 456 -3.34 -17.43 2.49
C PHE A 456 -2.92 -17.83 3.90
N VAL A 457 -1.72 -17.40 4.30
CA VAL A 457 -1.19 -17.58 5.66
C VAL A 457 -1.15 -16.22 6.35
N HIS A 458 -1.83 -16.10 7.48
CA HIS A 458 -1.81 -14.89 8.31
C HIS A 458 -1.06 -15.15 9.61
N LEU A 459 0.06 -14.45 9.81
CA LEU A 459 0.87 -14.51 11.02
C LEU A 459 0.42 -13.44 12.00
N ILE A 460 0.16 -13.85 13.23
CA ILE A 460 -0.18 -12.97 14.33
C ILE A 460 1.03 -12.92 15.26
N TRP A 461 1.77 -11.80 15.24
CA TRP A 461 2.88 -11.55 16.14
C TRP A 461 2.31 -11.07 17.47
N ASN A 462 2.19 -12.01 18.41
CA ASN A 462 1.41 -11.88 19.63
C ASN A 462 2.30 -11.45 20.79
N SER A 463 2.15 -10.20 21.24
CA SER A 463 2.81 -9.63 22.41
C SER A 463 1.82 -9.33 23.55
N ALA A 464 0.53 -9.59 23.36
CA ALA A 464 -0.57 -9.20 24.23
C ALA A 464 -0.57 -7.68 24.53
N SER A 465 -0.17 -6.88 23.52
CA SER A 465 -0.03 -5.43 23.67
C SER A 465 -0.08 -4.71 22.33
N TYR A 466 -0.47 -3.43 22.36
CA TYR A 466 -0.12 -2.46 21.33
C TYR A 466 1.36 -2.07 21.53
N ASP A 467 2.24 -2.97 21.20
CA ASP A 467 3.66 -2.96 21.56
C ASP A 467 4.42 -1.75 21.02
N MET A 468 4.09 -1.26 19.82
CA MET A 468 4.72 -0.04 19.28
C MET A 468 4.39 1.20 20.13
N VAL A 469 3.16 1.31 20.61
CA VAL A 469 2.76 2.38 21.52
C VAL A 469 3.36 2.16 22.91
N GLU A 470 3.37 0.91 23.39
CA GLU A 470 3.97 0.54 24.67
C GLU A 470 5.43 0.98 24.80
N PHE A 471 6.24 0.65 23.80
CA PHE A 471 7.66 1.02 23.87
C PHE A 471 7.90 2.54 23.71
N GLN A 472 7.06 3.23 22.92
CA GLN A 472 7.10 4.69 22.81
C GLN A 472 6.73 5.36 24.13
N GLU A 473 5.67 4.92 24.79
CA GLU A 473 5.27 5.42 26.11
C GLU A 473 6.35 5.15 27.16
N GLN A 474 6.91 3.93 27.16
CA GLN A 474 8.00 3.58 28.07
C GLN A 474 9.24 4.46 27.85
N ALA A 475 9.60 4.73 26.60
CA ALA A 475 10.74 5.56 26.25
C ALA A 475 10.51 7.04 26.61
N HIS A 476 9.30 7.58 26.38
CA HIS A 476 8.99 8.99 26.60
C HIS A 476 8.63 9.32 28.05
N TYR A 477 7.79 8.47 28.66
CA TYR A 477 7.17 8.76 29.96
C TYR A 477 7.68 7.86 31.09
N GLY A 478 8.47 6.82 30.80
CA GLY A 478 8.92 5.82 31.77
C GLY A 478 7.80 4.96 32.35
N ARG A 479 6.62 4.97 31.74
CA ARG A 479 5.43 4.21 32.16
C ARG A 479 4.49 4.01 30.98
N ILE A 480 3.62 3.02 31.06
CA ILE A 480 2.67 2.62 30.00
C ILE A 480 1.23 2.81 30.46
N ALA A 481 0.30 3.05 29.52
CA ALA A 481 -1.13 3.23 29.81
C ALA A 481 -2.01 2.74 28.64
N GLY A 482 -3.00 1.86 28.93
CA GLY A 482 -4.02 1.46 27.95
C GLY A 482 -3.54 0.57 26.80
N VAL A 483 -2.34 0.00 26.88
CA VAL A 483 -1.72 -0.77 25.77
C VAL A 483 -1.86 -2.27 25.92
N LYS A 484 -2.14 -2.80 27.13
CA LYS A 484 -2.21 -4.25 27.35
C LYS A 484 -3.52 -4.84 26.86
N LEU A 485 -3.41 -5.96 26.15
CA LEU A 485 -4.52 -6.71 25.56
C LEU A 485 -4.77 -8.02 26.31
N GLY A 486 -5.99 -8.53 26.18
CA GLY A 486 -6.36 -9.85 26.69
C GLY A 486 -5.90 -10.98 25.77
N HIS A 487 -5.70 -12.16 26.35
CA HIS A 487 -5.40 -13.36 25.57
C HIS A 487 -6.66 -13.95 24.94
N TYR A 488 -6.51 -14.50 23.75
CA TYR A 488 -7.50 -15.34 23.10
C TYR A 488 -6.82 -16.52 22.42
N ASP A 489 -7.55 -17.61 22.26
CA ASP A 489 -7.06 -18.82 21.61
C ASP A 489 -7.22 -18.67 20.08
N VAL A 490 -6.11 -18.44 19.38
CA VAL A 490 -6.10 -18.24 17.92
C VAL A 490 -6.46 -19.53 17.17
N GLU A 491 -6.07 -20.71 17.69
CA GLU A 491 -6.40 -22.00 17.06
C GLU A 491 -7.91 -22.25 17.13
N ALA A 492 -8.52 -22.05 18.30
CA ALA A 492 -9.96 -22.16 18.47
C ALA A 492 -10.72 -21.09 17.67
N PHE A 493 -10.18 -19.86 17.59
CA PHE A 493 -10.77 -18.79 16.80
C PHE A 493 -10.76 -19.13 15.31
N ALA A 494 -9.64 -19.61 14.77
CA ALA A 494 -9.53 -20.08 13.38
C ALA A 494 -10.53 -21.19 13.08
N ALA A 495 -10.61 -22.19 13.95
CA ALA A 495 -11.51 -23.32 13.82
C ALA A 495 -12.99 -22.91 13.79
N ALA A 496 -13.38 -21.85 14.53
CA ALA A 496 -14.75 -21.32 14.55
C ALA A 496 -15.19 -20.80 13.16
N PHE A 497 -14.26 -20.35 12.33
CA PHE A 497 -14.51 -19.93 10.94
C PHE A 497 -14.22 -21.04 9.91
N GLY A 498 -13.85 -22.25 10.34
CA GLY A 498 -13.46 -23.34 9.45
C GLY A 498 -12.10 -23.12 8.76
N CYS A 499 -11.24 -22.30 9.37
CA CYS A 499 -9.85 -22.08 9.00
C CYS A 499 -8.92 -22.99 9.82
N LYS A 500 -7.65 -23.12 9.40
CA LYS A 500 -6.63 -23.79 10.22
C LYS A 500 -5.96 -22.79 11.16
N GLY A 501 -5.62 -23.23 12.36
CA GLY A 501 -4.86 -22.46 13.34
C GLY A 501 -3.64 -23.24 13.81
N TYR A 502 -2.55 -22.52 14.09
CA TYR A 502 -1.34 -23.05 14.72
C TYR A 502 -0.86 -22.08 15.80
N ARG A 503 -0.29 -22.62 16.86
CA ARG A 503 0.47 -21.84 17.83
C ARG A 503 1.92 -22.31 17.85
N ILE A 504 2.85 -21.37 17.77
CA ILE A 504 4.28 -21.64 17.87
C ILE A 504 4.66 -21.72 19.35
N ASN A 505 5.18 -22.86 19.75
CA ASN A 505 5.63 -23.16 21.12
C ASN A 505 7.15 -23.35 21.21
N ASP A 506 7.83 -23.36 20.06
CA ASP A 506 9.28 -23.44 19.92
C ASP A 506 9.67 -22.71 18.61
N ALA A 507 10.70 -21.86 18.65
CA ALA A 507 11.15 -21.12 17.48
C ALA A 507 11.49 -22.01 16.27
N ASP A 508 11.98 -23.24 16.52
CA ASP A 508 12.35 -24.18 15.46
C ASP A 508 11.14 -24.80 14.74
N GLN A 509 9.93 -24.68 15.31
CA GLN A 509 8.69 -25.10 14.65
C GLN A 509 8.27 -24.15 13.54
N LEU A 510 8.72 -22.89 13.56
CA LEU A 510 8.20 -21.85 12.69
C LEU A 510 8.39 -22.17 11.20
N GLY A 511 9.59 -22.55 10.79
CA GLY A 511 9.86 -22.89 9.39
C GLY A 511 9.06 -24.10 8.87
N PRO A 512 9.01 -25.25 9.59
CA PRO A 512 8.13 -26.35 9.24
C PRO A 512 6.66 -25.97 9.14
N VAL A 513 6.11 -25.25 10.12
CA VAL A 513 4.70 -24.81 10.14
C VAL A 513 4.40 -23.86 8.98
N LEU A 514 5.27 -22.91 8.65
CA LEU A 514 5.11 -22.03 7.49
C LEU A 514 5.01 -22.82 6.18
N ARG A 515 5.90 -23.80 5.98
CA ARG A 515 5.86 -24.66 4.78
C ARG A 515 4.58 -25.48 4.68
N GLU A 516 4.10 -26.03 5.79
CA GLU A 516 2.84 -26.75 5.83
C GLU A 516 1.65 -25.83 5.57
N ALA A 517 1.62 -24.66 6.21
CA ALA A 517 0.56 -23.67 6.07
C ALA A 517 0.40 -23.17 4.63
N LEU A 518 1.50 -22.95 3.90
CA LEU A 518 1.49 -22.53 2.49
C LEU A 518 0.93 -23.59 1.54
N GLN A 519 0.79 -24.85 1.96
CA GLN A 519 0.18 -25.93 1.19
C GLN A 519 -1.30 -26.13 1.52
N ALA A 520 -1.84 -25.38 2.47
CA ALA A 520 -3.23 -25.54 2.89
C ALA A 520 -4.22 -25.03 1.82
N ASP A 521 -5.38 -25.67 1.76
CA ASP A 521 -6.49 -25.32 0.85
C ASP A 521 -7.51 -24.34 1.47
N CYS A 522 -7.15 -23.72 2.58
CA CYS A 522 -7.98 -22.76 3.32
C CYS A 522 -7.10 -21.69 3.98
N PRO A 523 -7.70 -20.60 4.49
CA PRO A 523 -6.95 -19.64 5.28
C PRO A 523 -6.32 -20.28 6.53
N VAL A 524 -5.07 -19.90 6.83
CA VAL A 524 -4.31 -20.40 7.98
C VAL A 524 -3.91 -19.24 8.87
N LEU A 525 -4.14 -19.34 10.16
CA LEU A 525 -3.66 -18.43 11.19
C LEU A 525 -2.50 -19.06 11.94
N ILE A 526 -1.41 -18.32 12.15
CA ILE A 526 -0.27 -18.77 12.96
C ILE A 526 -0.04 -17.75 14.08
N ASP A 527 -0.31 -18.17 15.32
CA ASP A 527 -0.03 -17.39 16.53
C ASP A 527 1.43 -17.57 16.94
N ILE A 528 2.17 -16.46 16.93
CA ILE A 528 3.60 -16.42 17.23
C ILE A 528 3.82 -15.53 18.45
N PRO A 529 4.01 -16.07 19.65
CA PRO A 529 4.45 -15.27 20.80
C PRO A 529 5.79 -14.59 20.48
N ILE A 530 5.85 -13.25 20.54
CA ILE A 530 7.01 -12.45 20.12
C ILE A 530 7.71 -11.81 21.31
N ASP A 531 9.05 -11.80 21.26
CA ASP A 531 9.92 -11.04 22.15
C ASP A 531 10.37 -9.72 21.49
N TYR A 532 9.76 -8.62 21.92
CA TYR A 532 10.12 -7.27 21.46
C TYR A 532 11.14 -6.55 22.36
N SER A 533 11.85 -7.26 23.23
CA SER A 533 12.86 -6.64 24.11
C SER A 533 13.95 -5.85 23.36
N ASP A 534 14.20 -6.21 22.12
CA ASP A 534 15.18 -5.56 21.25
C ASP A 534 14.63 -4.35 20.46
N ASN A 535 13.33 -3.98 20.60
CA ASN A 535 12.76 -2.81 19.94
C ASN A 535 13.54 -1.52 20.22
N LEU A 536 14.00 -1.32 21.46
CA LEU A 536 14.79 -0.15 21.82
C LEU A 536 16.15 -0.10 21.09
N LYS A 537 16.71 -1.24 20.70
CA LYS A 537 17.96 -1.30 19.92
C LYS A 537 17.76 -0.76 18.50
N LEU A 538 16.57 -0.91 17.92
CA LEU A 538 16.25 -0.36 16.60
C LEU A 538 16.29 1.17 16.58
N MET A 539 16.11 1.79 17.75
CA MET A 539 16.11 3.25 17.92
C MET A 539 17.44 3.80 18.44
N GLN A 540 18.47 2.97 18.62
CA GLN A 540 19.79 3.43 19.02
C GLN A 540 20.35 4.40 17.97
N ASN A 541 20.90 5.53 18.44
CA ASN A 541 21.41 6.64 17.63
C ASN A 541 20.35 7.48 16.90
N VAL A 542 19.08 7.28 17.20
CA VAL A 542 18.01 8.15 16.71
C VAL A 542 17.91 9.38 17.63
N HIS A 543 17.90 10.58 17.05
CA HIS A 543 17.63 11.80 17.83
C HIS A 543 16.23 11.73 18.44
N GLN A 544 16.04 12.27 19.65
CA GLN A 544 14.76 12.20 20.38
C GLN A 544 13.57 12.81 19.62
N ASP A 545 13.83 13.62 18.59
CA ASP A 545 12.84 14.27 17.75
C ASP A 545 12.16 13.33 16.71
N PHE A 546 12.57 12.06 16.63
CA PHE A 546 12.07 11.08 15.67
C PHE A 546 10.91 10.20 16.19
N ILE A 547 10.46 10.44 17.40
CA ILE A 547 9.37 9.68 18.02
C ILE A 547 8.10 10.54 17.98
N HIS A 548 7.64 10.85 16.80
CA HIS A 548 6.33 11.52 16.59
C HIS A 548 5.37 10.62 15.89
#